data_f9125fe0c9b4994dd1421ed711882f36
#
_entry.id   f9125fe0c9b4994dd1421ed711882f36
#
_cell.length_a   1.000
_cell.length_b   1.000
_cell.length_c   1.000
_cell.angle_alpha   90.00
_cell.angle_beta   90.00
_cell.angle_gamma   90.00
#
_symmetry.space_group_name_H-M   'P 1'
#
loop_
_entity.id
_entity.type
_entity.pdbx_description
1 polymer ?
#
loop_
_entity_poly.entity_id
_entity_poly.type
_entity_poly.pdbx_seq_one_letter_code
_entity_poly.pdbx_strand_id
1 'polypeptide(L)'
;LAAPDHGADGDARAGQGCQELAVVPELPSVRCGAAVGSGRQGVLSCDGDIEGGVTAWEAAGYRVYAGVHVPSKAFAEVVEHEAGTPYITAEALKDLIDAKADIAIYDTRSYEEYHANSIPGATSVPGAEIVYRYKDLTPSTDTLIVVNCGGRTRSIIGAQALINAGVPNRVVSLKNGTQDWHLAGYEVVEGATRRPPEVSPAGKAAALEGAERVAKLSGVRTIDRATLKQWQSESDGRTLYLIDVRTPEEYVAGHVPGARSVPGGQLVQETDRHMATWGARVVLLDNDGVRATITASWLLQMGWDAVILSNDAAGGATERGPGRPRTLGLEAAKPRLVDPKTLAAWKDSATVVDLNFSRGYRAGHIPGAWFALRSRLDADLSEAGPIQRLVFTSPDGVLAKLAAADFADAAAETYALDGGTTAWSAAGLPLAKGDERMASLPDDIRLRAREDPNDVEAAMRAYLSWEIELVNQMAEDDDHRFKIVVPA
;
A
#
# COMPACT_ATOMS: atom_id res chain seq x y z
N LEU A 1 11.19 -10.54 -3.80
CA LEU A 1 12.24 -10.56 -4.83
C LEU A 1 12.08 -11.87 -5.59
N ALA A 2 11.45 -11.83 -6.76
CA ALA A 2 11.39 -12.98 -7.65
C ALA A 2 12.76 -13.11 -8.34
N ALA A 3 13.33 -14.30 -8.30
CA ALA A 3 14.51 -14.61 -9.09
C ALA A 3 14.15 -14.55 -10.60
N PRO A 4 15.06 -14.07 -11.47
CA PRO A 4 14.81 -14.07 -12.90
C PRO A 4 14.63 -15.51 -13.39
N ASP A 5 13.55 -15.73 -14.13
CA ASP A 5 13.26 -16.99 -14.81
C ASP A 5 14.07 -17.01 -16.12
N HIS A 6 15.29 -17.50 -16.06
CA HIS A 6 16.05 -17.76 -17.28
C HIS A 6 15.36 -18.89 -18.03
N GLY A 7 14.61 -18.52 -19.08
CA GLY A 7 13.89 -19.42 -19.94
C GLY A 7 14.77 -20.58 -20.40
N ALA A 8 14.53 -21.75 -19.86
CA ALA A 8 14.97 -23.01 -20.37
C ALA A 8 13.77 -23.69 -21.02
N ASP A 9 13.97 -24.11 -22.28
CA ASP A 9 13.01 -24.88 -23.06
C ASP A 9 12.39 -26.01 -22.23
N GLY A 10 11.05 -26.09 -22.29
CA GLY A 10 10.31 -27.09 -21.58
C GLY A 10 10.65 -28.48 -22.04
N ASP A 11 11.37 -29.23 -21.24
CA ASP A 11 11.21 -30.65 -21.12
C ASP A 11 11.72 -31.20 -19.79
N ALA A 12 10.80 -31.85 -19.10
CA ALA A 12 10.95 -32.81 -18.01
C ALA A 12 12.28 -32.83 -17.22
N ARG A 13 12.39 -31.98 -16.18
CA ARG A 13 13.30 -32.24 -15.05
C ARG A 13 12.85 -31.51 -13.78
N ALA A 14 11.87 -32.07 -13.10
CA ALA A 14 11.34 -31.57 -11.82
C ALA A 14 12.33 -31.61 -10.62
N GLY A 15 13.59 -31.88 -10.86
CA GLY A 15 14.64 -31.92 -9.82
C GLY A 15 15.85 -31.04 -10.11
N GLN A 16 15.91 -30.37 -11.25
CA GLN A 16 17.12 -29.66 -11.69
C GLN A 16 17.04 -28.12 -11.59
N GLY A 17 15.85 -27.53 -11.53
CA GLY A 17 15.72 -26.08 -11.49
C GLY A 17 16.33 -25.41 -10.25
N CYS A 18 16.36 -26.12 -9.12
CA CYS A 18 17.05 -25.63 -7.92
C CYS A 18 18.57 -25.88 -7.95
N GLN A 19 19.04 -26.83 -8.77
CA GLN A 19 20.49 -27.07 -8.93
C GLN A 19 21.16 -26.10 -9.90
N GLU A 20 20.43 -25.51 -10.85
CA GLU A 20 21.01 -24.54 -11.78
C GLU A 20 21.26 -23.17 -11.13
N LEU A 21 20.45 -22.79 -10.12
CA LEU A 21 20.77 -21.61 -9.28
C LEU A 21 22.01 -21.82 -8.40
N ALA A 22 22.45 -23.07 -8.21
CA ALA A 22 23.65 -23.45 -7.45
C ALA A 22 24.95 -23.44 -8.27
N VAL A 23 24.89 -23.14 -9.56
CA VAL A 23 26.06 -23.19 -10.49
C VAL A 23 26.73 -21.82 -10.71
N VAL A 24 26.29 -20.78 -9.99
CA VAL A 24 27.11 -19.56 -9.90
C VAL A 24 28.23 -19.85 -8.90
N PRO A 25 29.53 -19.87 -9.30
CA PRO A 25 30.64 -20.45 -8.51
C PRO A 25 30.90 -19.76 -7.15
N GLU A 26 30.16 -18.72 -6.80
CA GLU A 26 30.37 -17.91 -5.58
C GLU A 26 29.10 -17.64 -4.79
N LEU A 27 27.94 -18.20 -5.20
CA LEU A 27 26.71 -18.08 -4.42
C LEU A 27 26.62 -19.19 -3.36
N PRO A 28 26.33 -18.82 -2.12
CA PRO A 28 26.03 -19.78 -1.07
C PRO A 28 24.79 -20.66 -1.45
N SER A 29 24.78 -21.90 -1.02
CA SER A 29 23.77 -22.87 -1.41
C SER A 29 22.34 -22.44 -1.06
N VAL A 30 21.46 -22.38 -2.06
CA VAL A 30 20.00 -22.28 -1.86
C VAL A 30 19.48 -23.65 -1.48
N ARG A 31 18.85 -23.79 -0.32
CA ARG A 31 18.17 -25.03 0.08
C ARG A 31 16.76 -25.03 -0.47
N CYS A 32 16.46 -25.91 -1.42
CA CYS A 32 15.12 -26.13 -1.93
C CYS A 32 14.48 -27.35 -1.25
N GLY A 33 13.33 -27.16 -0.61
CA GLY A 33 12.49 -28.24 -0.13
C GLY A 33 11.64 -28.79 -1.28
N ALA A 34 11.77 -30.09 -1.58
CA ALA A 34 10.94 -30.72 -2.59
C ALA A 34 9.52 -30.94 -2.06
N ALA A 35 8.55 -30.15 -2.49
CA ALA A 35 7.15 -30.50 -2.33
C ALA A 35 6.77 -31.51 -3.41
N VAL A 36 6.59 -32.77 -3.04
CA VAL A 36 6.04 -33.81 -3.90
C VAL A 36 4.54 -33.58 -4.01
N GLY A 37 4.12 -32.85 -5.03
CA GLY A 37 2.72 -32.65 -5.37
C GLY A 37 2.38 -33.35 -6.68
N SER A 38 1.34 -34.15 -6.66
CA SER A 38 0.78 -34.90 -7.79
C SER A 38 0.43 -34.00 -8.99
N GLY A 39 1.13 -34.21 -10.08
CA GLY A 39 0.67 -34.12 -11.48
C GLY A 39 -0.20 -32.97 -11.93
N ARG A 40 0.19 -31.68 -11.71
CA ARG A 40 -0.22 -30.53 -12.51
C ARG A 40 0.91 -29.51 -12.44
N GLN A 41 1.14 -28.75 -13.53
CA GLN A 41 2.23 -27.79 -13.70
C GLN A 41 2.64 -27.14 -12.37
N GLY A 42 3.68 -27.71 -11.75
CA GLY A 42 4.07 -27.38 -10.41
C GLY A 42 4.81 -26.05 -10.39
N VAL A 43 4.29 -25.08 -9.67
CA VAL A 43 5.10 -23.98 -9.14
C VAL A 43 6.07 -24.62 -8.16
N LEU A 44 7.35 -24.65 -8.49
CA LEU A 44 8.40 -25.03 -7.54
C LEU A 44 8.40 -24.00 -6.41
N SER A 45 7.98 -24.39 -5.21
CA SER A 45 8.23 -23.60 -4.01
C SER A 45 9.63 -23.91 -3.54
N CYS A 46 10.52 -22.94 -3.58
CA CYS A 46 11.80 -23.01 -2.89
C CYS A 46 11.61 -22.45 -1.48
N ASP A 47 11.55 -23.32 -0.48
CA ASP A 47 11.56 -22.94 0.93
C ASP A 47 13.03 -22.81 1.39
N GLY A 48 13.72 -21.80 0.90
CA GLY A 48 15.12 -21.61 1.21
C GLY A 48 15.51 -20.16 1.39
N ASP A 49 16.47 -19.92 2.26
CA ASP A 49 17.09 -18.62 2.45
C ASP A 49 18.28 -18.48 1.48
N ILE A 50 18.51 -17.25 1.02
CA ILE A 50 19.75 -16.91 0.32
C ILE A 50 20.80 -16.66 1.39
N GLU A 51 21.81 -17.51 1.49
CA GLU A 51 22.93 -17.34 2.40
C GLU A 51 23.66 -16.03 2.07
N GLY A 52 23.86 -15.17 3.08
CA GLY A 52 24.39 -13.82 2.90
C GLY A 52 23.36 -12.79 2.42
N GLY A 53 22.12 -13.22 2.14
CA GLY A 53 20.99 -12.34 1.86
C GLY A 53 21.19 -11.40 0.65
N VAL A 54 20.60 -10.20 0.74
CA VAL A 54 20.66 -9.18 -0.32
C VAL A 54 22.09 -8.76 -0.66
N THR A 55 22.97 -8.71 0.31
CA THR A 55 24.38 -8.37 0.08
C THR A 55 25.11 -9.39 -0.81
N ALA A 56 24.84 -10.67 -0.59
CA ALA A 56 25.42 -11.74 -1.45
C ALA A 56 24.81 -11.71 -2.86
N TRP A 57 23.50 -11.39 -2.97
CA TRP A 57 22.81 -11.20 -4.25
C TRP A 57 23.47 -10.08 -5.08
N GLU A 58 23.71 -8.92 -4.45
CA GLU A 58 24.36 -7.77 -5.09
C GLU A 58 25.82 -8.06 -5.46
N ALA A 59 26.56 -8.73 -4.56
CA ALA A 59 27.94 -9.15 -4.82
C ALA A 59 28.06 -10.14 -5.98
N ALA A 60 27.01 -10.93 -6.25
CA ALA A 60 26.93 -11.83 -7.41
C ALA A 60 26.56 -11.09 -8.72
N GLY A 61 26.41 -9.78 -8.69
CA GLY A 61 26.14 -8.94 -9.86
C GLY A 61 24.65 -8.79 -10.21
N TYR A 62 23.74 -9.30 -9.36
CA TYR A 62 22.32 -9.13 -9.57
C TYR A 62 21.83 -7.77 -9.06
N ARG A 63 20.82 -7.21 -9.72
CA ARG A 63 20.28 -5.90 -9.36
C ARG A 63 19.47 -5.94 -8.07
N VAL A 64 19.65 -4.93 -7.24
CA VAL A 64 18.84 -4.66 -6.06
C VAL A 64 18.12 -3.32 -6.23
N TYR A 65 16.81 -3.34 -6.13
CA TYR A 65 15.99 -2.13 -6.16
C TYR A 65 15.82 -1.58 -4.76
N ALA A 66 16.25 -0.34 -4.55
CA ALA A 66 16.09 0.38 -3.29
C ALA A 66 14.94 1.39 -3.40
N GLY A 67 13.98 1.33 -2.50
CA GLY A 67 12.87 2.29 -2.47
C GLY A 67 11.63 1.73 -1.78
N VAL A 68 10.52 2.46 -1.91
CA VAL A 68 9.21 2.07 -1.40
C VAL A 68 8.24 1.88 -2.57
N HIS A 69 7.48 0.79 -2.53
CA HIS A 69 6.46 0.49 -3.53
C HIS A 69 7.01 0.48 -4.98
N VAL A 70 8.23 -0.04 -5.13
CA VAL A 70 8.97 -0.05 -6.40
C VAL A 70 8.14 -0.63 -7.54
N PRO A 71 7.43 -1.79 -7.41
CA PRO A 71 6.65 -2.35 -8.51
C PRO A 71 5.59 -1.39 -9.04
N SER A 72 4.87 -0.72 -8.13
CA SER A 72 3.80 0.22 -8.48
C SER A 72 4.33 1.50 -9.11
N LYS A 73 5.48 1.99 -8.63
CA LYS A 73 6.12 3.20 -9.17
C LYS A 73 6.71 2.94 -10.54
N ALA A 74 7.48 1.89 -10.69
CA ALA A 74 8.02 1.47 -11.97
C ALA A 74 6.91 1.23 -13.01
N PHE A 75 5.81 0.59 -12.60
CA PHE A 75 4.65 0.39 -13.47
C PHE A 75 4.08 1.72 -13.99
N ALA A 76 3.91 2.73 -13.14
CA ALA A 76 3.37 4.01 -13.57
C ALA A 76 4.29 4.73 -14.57
N GLU A 77 5.61 4.66 -14.38
CA GLU A 77 6.57 5.23 -15.33
C GLU A 77 6.49 4.52 -16.68
N VAL A 78 6.35 3.19 -16.70
CA VAL A 78 6.14 2.43 -17.93
C VAL A 78 4.80 2.81 -18.61
N VAL A 79 3.72 3.01 -17.84
CA VAL A 79 2.44 3.51 -18.36
C VAL A 79 2.61 4.88 -19.02
N GLU A 80 3.29 5.82 -18.37
CA GLU A 80 3.51 7.15 -18.98
C GLU A 80 4.28 7.04 -20.30
N HIS A 81 5.32 6.21 -20.31
CA HIS A 81 6.18 6.04 -21.48
C HIS A 81 5.45 5.33 -22.65
N GLU A 82 4.79 4.18 -22.39
CA GLU A 82 4.18 3.36 -23.44
C GLU A 82 2.81 3.87 -23.88
N ALA A 83 1.98 4.37 -22.95
CA ALA A 83 0.67 4.92 -23.29
C ALA A 83 0.75 6.39 -23.74
N GLY A 84 1.87 7.07 -23.51
CA GLY A 84 2.01 8.49 -23.85
C GLY A 84 1.07 9.37 -23.03
N THR A 85 0.84 9.06 -21.74
CA THR A 85 -0.07 9.80 -20.89
C THR A 85 0.27 11.29 -20.89
N PRO A 86 -0.63 12.19 -21.33
CA PRO A 86 -0.33 13.61 -21.41
C PRO A 86 -0.13 14.24 -20.02
N TYR A 87 0.75 15.23 -19.93
CA TYR A 87 0.98 15.95 -18.69
C TYR A 87 1.01 17.48 -18.88
N ILE A 88 0.88 18.19 -17.75
CA ILE A 88 1.06 19.65 -17.63
C ILE A 88 2.08 19.92 -16.52
N THR A 89 2.90 20.97 -16.65
CA THR A 89 3.86 21.37 -15.62
C THR A 89 3.18 22.19 -14.51
N ALA A 90 3.85 22.36 -13.38
CA ALA A 90 3.36 23.18 -12.29
C ALA A 90 3.14 24.65 -12.70
N GLU A 91 4.08 25.20 -13.51
CA GLU A 91 4.00 26.56 -14.02
C GLU A 91 2.79 26.75 -14.94
N ALA A 92 2.62 25.84 -15.91
CA ALA A 92 1.50 25.91 -16.84
C ALA A 92 0.14 25.74 -16.14
N LEU A 93 0.07 24.89 -15.11
CA LEU A 93 -1.14 24.78 -14.28
C LEU A 93 -1.39 26.06 -13.48
N LYS A 94 -0.33 26.68 -12.93
CA LYS A 94 -0.44 27.94 -12.21
C LYS A 94 -0.98 29.06 -13.09
N ASP A 95 -0.49 29.16 -14.32
CA ASP A 95 -0.99 30.13 -15.32
C ASP A 95 -2.49 29.94 -15.61
N LEU A 96 -2.95 28.70 -15.73
CA LEU A 96 -4.37 28.37 -15.93
C LEU A 96 -5.22 28.74 -14.72
N ILE A 97 -4.73 28.49 -13.51
CA ILE A 97 -5.43 28.89 -12.26
C ILE A 97 -5.55 30.42 -12.18
N ASP A 98 -4.47 31.14 -12.43
CA ASP A 98 -4.44 32.61 -12.38
C ASP A 98 -5.34 33.24 -13.47
N ALA A 99 -5.38 32.66 -14.62
CA ALA A 99 -6.27 33.04 -15.72
C ALA A 99 -7.75 32.67 -15.47
N LYS A 100 -8.05 31.93 -14.37
CA LYS A 100 -9.39 31.37 -14.09
C LYS A 100 -9.95 30.56 -15.27
N ALA A 101 -9.07 29.79 -15.92
CA ALA A 101 -9.43 28.92 -17.02
C ALA A 101 -10.44 27.85 -16.58
N ASP A 102 -11.17 27.27 -17.54
CA ASP A 102 -12.09 26.16 -17.27
C ASP A 102 -11.32 24.86 -17.07
N ILE A 103 -10.93 24.63 -15.82
CA ILE A 103 -10.15 23.46 -15.37
C ILE A 103 -10.78 22.80 -14.16
N ALA A 104 -10.62 21.48 -14.04
CA ALA A 104 -10.96 20.70 -12.86
C ALA A 104 -9.71 19.94 -12.38
N ILE A 105 -9.29 20.17 -11.14
CA ILE A 105 -8.11 19.54 -10.56
C ILE A 105 -8.56 18.41 -9.64
N TYR A 106 -8.19 17.15 -9.95
CA TYR A 106 -8.52 15.96 -9.17
C TYR A 106 -7.28 15.48 -8.42
N ASP A 107 -7.34 15.50 -7.10
CA ASP A 107 -6.30 14.95 -6.24
C ASP A 107 -6.60 13.48 -5.94
N THR A 108 -5.78 12.58 -6.47
CA THR A 108 -5.98 11.12 -6.41
C THR A 108 -5.35 10.46 -5.18
N ARG A 109 -4.80 11.25 -4.28
CA ARG A 109 -4.26 10.77 -3.01
C ARG A 109 -5.37 10.35 -2.04
N SER A 110 -4.97 9.77 -0.89
CA SER A 110 -5.93 9.59 0.20
C SER A 110 -6.45 10.93 0.70
N TYR A 111 -7.65 10.92 1.32
CA TYR A 111 -8.24 12.15 1.85
C TYR A 111 -7.33 12.82 2.89
N GLU A 112 -6.65 12.04 3.71
CA GLU A 112 -5.72 12.53 4.74
C GLU A 112 -4.53 13.25 4.11
N GLU A 113 -3.98 12.73 3.00
CA GLU A 113 -2.89 13.38 2.27
C GLU A 113 -3.37 14.70 1.62
N TYR A 114 -4.56 14.68 1.02
CA TYR A 114 -5.19 15.86 0.43
C TYR A 114 -5.49 16.94 1.49
N HIS A 115 -6.04 16.52 2.63
CA HIS A 115 -6.35 17.42 3.74
C HIS A 115 -5.09 18.03 4.36
N ALA A 116 -4.00 17.27 4.45
CA ALA A 116 -2.73 17.76 4.96
C ALA A 116 -2.13 18.87 4.08
N ASN A 117 -2.20 18.71 2.77
CA ASN A 117 -1.81 19.73 1.78
C ASN A 117 -2.39 19.41 0.42
N SER A 118 -2.81 20.40 -0.34
CA SER A 118 -3.33 20.22 -1.70
C SER A 118 -3.03 21.42 -2.59
N ILE A 119 -3.15 21.23 -3.90
CA ILE A 119 -3.07 22.34 -4.86
C ILE A 119 -4.34 23.19 -4.74
N PRO A 120 -4.24 24.54 -4.80
CA PRO A 120 -5.41 25.41 -4.76
C PRO A 120 -6.49 25.02 -5.78
N GLY A 121 -7.73 24.91 -5.33
CA GLY A 121 -8.87 24.53 -6.17
C GLY A 121 -9.05 23.06 -6.44
N ALA A 122 -8.16 22.18 -5.98
CA ALA A 122 -8.30 20.73 -6.14
C ALA A 122 -9.49 20.16 -5.38
N THR A 123 -10.01 19.04 -5.88
CA THR A 123 -11.04 18.20 -5.22
C THR A 123 -10.42 16.84 -4.91
N SER A 124 -10.67 16.31 -3.71
CA SER A 124 -10.22 14.96 -3.33
C SER A 124 -11.01 13.91 -4.11
N VAL A 125 -10.33 13.17 -4.97
CA VAL A 125 -10.91 12.08 -5.79
C VAL A 125 -9.92 10.90 -5.79
N PRO A 126 -9.87 10.08 -4.74
CA PRO A 126 -8.95 8.95 -4.65
C PRO A 126 -8.98 8.06 -5.89
N GLY A 127 -7.83 7.54 -6.31
CA GLY A 127 -7.58 7.00 -7.66
C GLY A 127 -8.66 6.12 -8.27
N ALA A 128 -9.24 5.16 -7.53
CA ALA A 128 -10.32 4.31 -8.06
C ALA A 128 -11.67 5.04 -8.23
N GLU A 129 -11.88 6.15 -7.49
CA GLU A 129 -13.09 6.96 -7.58
C GLU A 129 -13.14 7.84 -8.85
N ILE A 130 -12.01 8.02 -9.53
CA ILE A 130 -11.89 9.03 -10.58
C ILE A 130 -12.84 8.78 -11.76
N VAL A 131 -12.92 7.54 -12.25
CA VAL A 131 -13.86 7.15 -13.32
C VAL A 131 -15.29 7.10 -12.81
N TYR A 132 -15.50 6.78 -11.52
CA TYR A 132 -16.82 6.72 -10.91
C TYR A 132 -17.46 8.10 -10.73
N ARG A 133 -16.63 9.16 -10.54
CA ARG A 133 -17.07 10.50 -10.12
C ARG A 133 -16.95 11.59 -11.18
N TYR A 134 -16.19 11.35 -12.28
CA TYR A 134 -15.80 12.43 -13.20
C TYR A 134 -16.98 13.18 -13.78
N LYS A 135 -18.06 12.48 -14.15
CA LYS A 135 -19.21 13.09 -14.85
C LYS A 135 -19.96 14.09 -13.99
N ASP A 136 -20.08 13.82 -12.70
CA ASP A 136 -20.74 14.72 -11.76
C ASP A 136 -19.83 15.86 -11.29
N LEU A 137 -18.52 15.66 -11.32
CA LEU A 137 -17.51 16.68 -11.02
C LEU A 137 -17.28 17.63 -12.21
N THR A 138 -17.32 17.09 -13.44
CA THR A 138 -16.99 17.83 -14.66
C THR A 138 -18.04 17.54 -15.74
N PRO A 139 -19.23 18.15 -15.63
CA PRO A 139 -20.34 17.92 -16.56
C PRO A 139 -20.06 18.46 -17.98
N SER A 140 -19.27 19.54 -18.13
CA SER A 140 -18.84 20.09 -19.42
C SER A 140 -17.72 19.28 -20.03
N THR A 141 -17.81 18.97 -21.31
CA THR A 141 -16.75 18.28 -22.05
C THR A 141 -15.58 19.17 -22.43
N ASP A 142 -15.74 20.49 -22.34
CA ASP A 142 -14.71 21.47 -22.69
C ASP A 142 -13.71 21.70 -21.55
N THR A 143 -14.12 21.39 -20.30
CA THR A 143 -13.29 21.54 -19.11
C THR A 143 -12.06 20.63 -19.19
N LEU A 144 -10.85 21.19 -19.02
CA LEU A 144 -9.62 20.44 -18.90
C LEU A 144 -9.57 19.75 -17.53
N ILE A 145 -9.41 18.43 -17.52
CA ILE A 145 -9.21 17.64 -16.29
C ILE A 145 -7.70 17.51 -16.02
N VAL A 146 -7.25 18.02 -14.88
CA VAL A 146 -5.87 17.87 -14.41
C VAL A 146 -5.85 16.90 -13.24
N VAL A 147 -5.15 15.79 -13.38
CA VAL A 147 -5.04 14.76 -12.35
C VAL A 147 -3.76 14.95 -11.57
N ASN A 148 -3.88 15.13 -10.26
CA ASN A 148 -2.77 15.41 -9.34
C ASN A 148 -2.55 14.27 -8.33
N CYS A 149 -1.31 14.12 -7.86
CA CYS A 149 -0.96 13.35 -6.66
C CYS A 149 0.25 13.97 -5.93
N GLY A 150 0.91 13.21 -5.07
CA GLY A 150 2.11 13.68 -4.35
C GLY A 150 3.37 13.77 -5.20
N GLY A 151 3.54 12.86 -6.16
CA GLY A 151 4.64 12.76 -7.10
C GLY A 151 4.12 12.39 -8.48
N ARG A 152 4.35 11.16 -8.93
CA ARG A 152 4.07 10.72 -10.30
C ARG A 152 3.00 9.63 -10.39
N THR A 153 3.17 8.52 -9.71
CA THR A 153 2.44 7.26 -9.87
C THR A 153 0.92 7.41 -10.01
N ARG A 154 0.24 7.97 -8.99
CA ARG A 154 -1.23 8.04 -8.95
C ARG A 154 -1.83 9.04 -9.95
N SER A 155 -1.10 10.12 -10.28
CA SER A 155 -1.58 11.09 -11.29
C SER A 155 -1.49 10.51 -12.70
N ILE A 156 -0.43 9.78 -13.04
CA ILE A 156 -0.28 9.08 -14.32
C ILE A 156 -1.39 8.04 -14.46
N ILE A 157 -1.49 7.11 -13.49
CA ILE A 157 -2.50 6.05 -13.47
C ILE A 157 -3.93 6.61 -13.52
N GLY A 158 -4.22 7.67 -12.77
CA GLY A 158 -5.53 8.30 -12.74
C GLY A 158 -5.89 9.00 -14.05
N ALA A 159 -4.95 9.72 -14.66
CA ALA A 159 -5.16 10.36 -15.95
C ALA A 159 -5.40 9.29 -17.05
N GLN A 160 -4.55 8.27 -17.08
CA GLN A 160 -4.69 7.18 -18.04
C GLN A 160 -5.98 6.36 -17.82
N ALA A 161 -6.45 6.22 -16.56
CA ALA A 161 -7.72 5.57 -16.28
C ALA A 161 -8.92 6.29 -16.95
N LEU A 162 -8.95 7.62 -16.87
CA LEU A 162 -9.98 8.42 -17.54
C LEU A 162 -9.88 8.31 -19.09
N ILE A 163 -8.68 8.33 -19.63
CA ILE A 163 -8.43 8.17 -21.07
C ILE A 163 -8.90 6.79 -21.52
N ASN A 164 -8.52 5.72 -20.82
CA ASN A 164 -8.92 4.35 -21.14
C ASN A 164 -10.44 4.13 -21.01
N ALA A 165 -11.08 4.83 -20.08
CA ALA A 165 -12.54 4.84 -19.95
C ALA A 165 -13.25 5.61 -21.06
N GLY A 166 -12.52 6.33 -21.91
CA GLY A 166 -13.08 7.11 -23.03
C GLY A 166 -13.80 8.38 -22.58
N VAL A 167 -13.31 9.02 -21.52
CA VAL A 167 -13.84 10.30 -21.06
C VAL A 167 -13.64 11.34 -22.15
N PRO A 168 -14.68 12.10 -22.54
CA PRO A 168 -14.60 13.02 -23.69
C PRO A 168 -13.75 14.26 -23.44
N ASN A 169 -13.47 14.58 -22.18
CA ASN A 169 -12.66 15.72 -21.79
C ASN A 169 -11.18 15.54 -22.17
N ARG A 170 -10.47 16.63 -22.38
CA ARG A 170 -9.01 16.60 -22.33
C ARG A 170 -8.55 16.27 -20.92
N VAL A 171 -7.68 15.28 -20.78
CA VAL A 171 -7.15 14.83 -19.49
C VAL A 171 -5.63 14.91 -19.52
N VAL A 172 -5.04 15.46 -18.48
CA VAL A 172 -3.59 15.52 -18.29
C VAL A 172 -3.22 15.15 -16.85
N SER A 173 -2.06 14.54 -16.65
CA SER A 173 -1.46 14.40 -15.32
C SER A 173 -0.69 15.67 -14.95
N LEU A 174 -0.64 16.04 -13.67
CA LEU A 174 0.29 17.06 -13.20
C LEU A 174 1.67 16.41 -13.04
N LYS A 175 2.63 16.86 -13.83
CA LYS A 175 4.00 16.37 -13.76
C LYS A 175 4.57 16.56 -12.35
N ASN A 176 5.06 15.47 -11.78
CA ASN A 176 5.66 15.41 -10.44
C ASN A 176 4.76 15.92 -9.29
N GLY A 177 3.47 16.16 -9.55
CA GLY A 177 2.44 16.40 -8.54
C GLY A 177 2.69 17.60 -7.60
N THR A 178 2.29 17.45 -6.35
CA THR A 178 2.48 18.48 -5.32
C THR A 178 3.95 18.73 -4.98
N GLN A 179 4.87 17.81 -5.29
CA GLN A 179 6.30 18.06 -5.08
C GLN A 179 6.84 19.11 -6.04
N ASP A 180 6.57 19.01 -7.35
CA ASP A 180 7.00 20.04 -8.32
C ASP A 180 6.28 21.38 -8.07
N TRP A 181 5.02 21.35 -7.67
CA TRP A 181 4.30 22.54 -7.26
C TRP A 181 5.03 23.30 -6.13
N HIS A 182 5.49 22.56 -5.13
CA HIS A 182 6.28 23.10 -4.03
C HIS A 182 7.67 23.58 -4.49
N LEU A 183 8.36 22.77 -5.30
CA LEU A 183 9.69 23.09 -5.83
C LEU A 183 9.68 24.32 -6.78
N ALA A 184 8.55 24.63 -7.40
CA ALA A 184 8.33 25.85 -8.18
C ALA A 184 8.02 27.06 -7.29
N GLY A 185 8.00 26.90 -5.96
CA GLY A 185 7.76 27.98 -4.99
C GLY A 185 6.29 28.36 -4.84
N TYR A 186 5.34 27.51 -5.27
CA TYR A 186 3.91 27.79 -5.16
C TYR A 186 3.33 27.28 -3.85
N GLU A 187 2.43 28.07 -3.26
CA GLU A 187 1.76 27.73 -2.00
C GLU A 187 0.77 26.57 -2.19
N VAL A 188 0.72 25.69 -1.20
CA VAL A 188 -0.28 24.64 -1.06
C VAL A 188 -1.36 25.07 -0.07
N VAL A 189 -2.54 24.48 -0.17
CA VAL A 189 -3.64 24.70 0.78
C VAL A 189 -3.61 23.58 1.81
N GLU A 190 -3.52 23.93 3.08
CA GLU A 190 -3.68 23.02 4.21
C GLU A 190 -5.14 22.98 4.69
N GLY A 191 -5.59 21.84 5.19
CA GLY A 191 -6.94 21.67 5.71
C GLY A 191 -8.05 21.68 4.66
N ALA A 192 -7.73 21.44 3.37
CA ALA A 192 -8.73 21.39 2.31
C ALA A 192 -9.73 20.24 2.55
N THR A 193 -11.04 20.50 2.28
CA THR A 193 -12.13 19.54 2.58
C THR A 193 -13.05 19.26 1.40
N ARG A 194 -12.72 19.75 0.21
CA ARG A 194 -13.58 19.59 -0.97
C ARG A 194 -13.64 18.12 -1.40
N ARG A 195 -14.85 17.56 -1.41
CA ARG A 195 -15.14 16.19 -1.84
C ARG A 195 -16.08 16.23 -3.05
N PRO A 196 -16.13 15.14 -3.86
CA PRO A 196 -17.10 15.03 -4.94
C PRO A 196 -18.54 14.96 -4.38
N PRO A 197 -19.53 15.37 -5.18
CA PRO A 197 -20.93 15.16 -4.84
C PRO A 197 -21.29 13.68 -4.86
N GLU A 198 -22.49 13.35 -4.37
CA GLU A 198 -23.08 12.03 -4.56
C GLU A 198 -23.22 11.72 -6.06
N VAL A 199 -22.98 10.45 -6.42
CA VAL A 199 -23.05 10.02 -7.82
C VAL A 199 -24.48 10.01 -8.31
N SER A 200 -24.75 10.82 -9.33
CA SER A 200 -26.05 10.87 -9.98
C SER A 200 -26.33 9.61 -10.83
N PRO A 201 -27.61 9.31 -11.15
CA PRO A 201 -27.92 8.24 -12.10
C PRO A 201 -27.20 8.38 -13.45
N ALA A 202 -27.07 9.60 -13.94
CA ALA A 202 -26.34 9.89 -15.19
C ALA A 202 -24.83 9.68 -15.03
N GLY A 203 -24.25 10.09 -13.91
CA GLY A 203 -22.86 9.85 -13.56
C GLY A 203 -22.56 8.35 -13.46
N LYS A 204 -23.43 7.60 -12.78
CA LYS A 204 -23.31 6.14 -12.68
C LYS A 204 -23.38 5.45 -14.05
N ALA A 205 -24.30 5.85 -14.92
CA ALA A 205 -24.41 5.30 -16.26
C ALA A 205 -23.13 5.54 -17.10
N ALA A 206 -22.60 6.76 -17.07
CA ALA A 206 -21.36 7.11 -17.76
C ALA A 206 -20.15 6.33 -17.21
N ALA A 207 -20.08 6.17 -15.88
CA ALA A 207 -19.02 5.42 -15.23
C ALA A 207 -19.06 3.91 -15.60
N LEU A 208 -20.23 3.30 -15.65
CA LEU A 208 -20.41 1.91 -16.06
C LEU A 208 -20.01 1.71 -17.52
N GLU A 209 -20.36 2.63 -18.43
CA GLU A 209 -19.94 2.59 -19.82
C GLU A 209 -18.41 2.65 -19.94
N GLY A 210 -17.77 3.55 -19.17
CA GLY A 210 -16.31 3.64 -19.10
C GLY A 210 -15.67 2.38 -18.55
N ALA A 211 -16.22 1.81 -17.49
CA ALA A 211 -15.74 0.55 -16.90
C ALA A 211 -15.87 -0.62 -17.87
N GLU A 212 -16.96 -0.69 -18.65
CA GLU A 212 -17.12 -1.72 -19.68
C GLU A 212 -16.06 -1.63 -20.77
N ARG A 213 -15.71 -0.41 -21.21
CA ARG A 213 -14.61 -0.19 -22.16
C ARG A 213 -13.28 -0.67 -21.60
N VAL A 214 -12.98 -0.29 -20.37
CA VAL A 214 -11.74 -0.71 -19.68
C VAL A 214 -11.71 -2.23 -19.48
N ALA A 215 -12.83 -2.85 -19.10
CA ALA A 215 -12.91 -4.29 -18.95
C ALA A 215 -12.59 -5.04 -20.26
N LYS A 216 -13.16 -4.57 -21.39
CA LYS A 216 -12.87 -5.13 -22.72
C LYS A 216 -11.42 -4.93 -23.12
N LEU A 217 -10.88 -3.75 -22.88
CA LEU A 217 -9.50 -3.38 -23.23
C LEU A 217 -8.48 -4.25 -22.49
N SER A 218 -8.69 -4.49 -21.18
CA SER A 218 -7.74 -5.17 -20.30
C SER A 218 -8.06 -6.65 -20.04
N GLY A 219 -9.18 -7.16 -20.58
CA GLY A 219 -9.59 -8.55 -20.37
C GLY A 219 -10.03 -8.86 -18.93
N VAL A 220 -10.61 -7.89 -18.22
CA VAL A 220 -11.13 -8.10 -16.86
C VAL A 220 -12.23 -9.15 -16.84
N ARG A 221 -12.07 -10.15 -15.98
CA ARG A 221 -13.00 -11.27 -15.82
C ARG A 221 -13.83 -11.10 -14.55
N THR A 222 -15.08 -11.56 -14.62
CA THR A 222 -15.99 -11.60 -13.48
C THR A 222 -16.17 -13.04 -13.03
N ILE A 223 -16.19 -13.27 -11.72
CA ILE A 223 -16.53 -14.55 -11.11
C ILE A 223 -17.80 -14.46 -10.27
N ASP A 224 -18.45 -15.59 -10.08
CA ASP A 224 -19.59 -15.72 -9.20
C ASP A 224 -19.21 -16.19 -7.78
N ARG A 225 -20.21 -16.24 -6.89
CA ARG A 225 -20.00 -16.70 -5.49
C ARG A 225 -19.59 -18.20 -5.40
N ALA A 226 -20.00 -19.02 -6.35
CA ALA A 226 -19.65 -20.42 -6.35
C ALA A 226 -18.16 -20.60 -6.62
N THR A 227 -17.65 -19.89 -7.62
CA THR A 227 -16.22 -19.84 -7.97
C THR A 227 -15.40 -19.28 -6.81
N LEU A 228 -15.87 -18.19 -6.15
CA LEU A 228 -15.19 -17.66 -4.97
C LEU A 228 -15.09 -18.68 -3.85
N LYS A 229 -16.17 -19.39 -3.52
CA LYS A 229 -16.18 -20.45 -2.50
C LYS A 229 -15.23 -21.59 -2.85
N GLN A 230 -15.20 -22.00 -4.11
CA GLN A 230 -14.24 -23.00 -4.58
C GLN A 230 -12.80 -22.51 -4.35
N TRP A 231 -12.46 -21.29 -4.74
CA TRP A 231 -11.13 -20.73 -4.55
C TRP A 231 -10.74 -20.56 -3.08
N GLN A 232 -11.70 -20.25 -2.23
CA GLN A 232 -11.48 -20.22 -0.78
C GLN A 232 -11.13 -21.60 -0.22
N SER A 233 -11.77 -22.66 -0.72
CA SER A 233 -11.44 -24.04 -0.32
C SER A 233 -10.10 -24.55 -0.85
N GLU A 234 -9.54 -23.90 -1.86
CA GLU A 234 -8.23 -24.20 -2.47
C GLU A 234 -7.11 -23.30 -1.92
N SER A 235 -7.38 -22.45 -0.92
CA SER A 235 -6.44 -21.44 -0.43
C SER A 235 -5.15 -21.98 0.18
N ASP A 236 -5.14 -23.23 0.62
CA ASP A 236 -3.92 -23.91 1.10
C ASP A 236 -2.94 -24.22 -0.06
N GLY A 237 -3.45 -24.40 -1.28
CA GLY A 237 -2.65 -24.65 -2.47
C GLY A 237 -2.30 -23.41 -3.27
N ARG A 238 -3.09 -22.34 -3.14
CA ARG A 238 -2.86 -21.08 -3.83
C ARG A 238 -3.45 -19.91 -3.05
N THR A 239 -2.62 -18.96 -2.68
CA THR A 239 -3.03 -17.77 -1.94
C THR A 239 -4.18 -17.03 -2.64
N LEU A 240 -5.16 -16.60 -1.86
CA LEU A 240 -6.32 -15.82 -2.28
C LEU A 240 -6.39 -14.52 -1.51
N TYR A 241 -6.39 -13.40 -2.22
CA TYR A 241 -6.69 -12.08 -1.68
C TYR A 241 -8.13 -11.70 -2.04
N LEU A 242 -8.94 -11.41 -1.03
CA LEU A 242 -10.30 -10.90 -1.18
C LEU A 242 -10.31 -9.45 -0.69
N ILE A 243 -10.45 -8.49 -1.61
CA ILE A 243 -10.21 -7.08 -1.33
C ILE A 243 -11.42 -6.23 -1.74
N ASP A 244 -11.94 -5.47 -0.79
CA ASP A 244 -12.94 -4.43 -1.01
C ASP A 244 -12.24 -3.12 -1.36
N VAL A 245 -12.47 -2.64 -2.59
CA VAL A 245 -11.77 -1.48 -3.16
C VAL A 245 -12.54 -0.16 -3.01
N ARG A 246 -13.67 -0.19 -2.29
CA ARG A 246 -14.48 0.99 -1.99
C ARG A 246 -13.80 1.90 -0.96
N THR A 247 -14.50 2.97 -0.59
CA THR A 247 -14.01 3.84 0.49
C THR A 247 -14.03 3.11 1.85
N PRO A 248 -13.17 3.50 2.81
CA PRO A 248 -13.18 2.92 4.15
C PRO A 248 -14.54 3.07 4.86
N GLU A 249 -15.24 4.18 4.62
CA GLU A 249 -16.56 4.44 5.20
C GLU A 249 -17.62 3.46 4.66
N GLU A 250 -17.59 3.17 3.36
CA GLU A 250 -18.51 2.18 2.74
C GLU A 250 -18.20 0.77 3.27
N TYR A 251 -16.93 0.42 3.42
CA TYR A 251 -16.52 -0.87 3.99
C TYR A 251 -17.02 -1.03 5.42
N VAL A 252 -16.81 -0.02 6.28
CA VAL A 252 -17.28 -0.04 7.69
C VAL A 252 -18.78 -0.12 7.78
N ALA A 253 -19.53 0.52 6.86
CA ALA A 253 -20.98 0.45 6.81
C ALA A 253 -21.51 -0.95 6.45
N GLY A 254 -20.73 -1.73 5.70
CA GLY A 254 -21.05 -3.12 5.39
C GLY A 254 -20.15 -3.72 4.31
N HIS A 255 -19.61 -4.91 4.57
CA HIS A 255 -18.70 -5.62 3.67
C HIS A 255 -18.92 -7.14 3.65
N VAL A 256 -18.33 -7.78 2.66
CA VAL A 256 -18.33 -9.25 2.54
C VAL A 256 -17.39 -9.85 3.59
N PRO A 257 -17.82 -10.89 4.35
CA PRO A 257 -16.97 -11.55 5.34
C PRO A 257 -15.62 -11.99 4.79
N GLY A 258 -14.57 -11.68 5.54
CA GLY A 258 -13.20 -12.01 5.16
C GLY A 258 -12.57 -11.09 4.11
N ALA A 259 -13.31 -10.12 3.58
CA ALA A 259 -12.73 -9.09 2.73
C ALA A 259 -11.86 -8.11 3.53
N ARG A 260 -10.77 -7.63 2.92
CA ARG A 260 -9.93 -6.58 3.47
C ARG A 260 -10.26 -5.25 2.78
N SER A 261 -10.34 -4.18 3.55
CA SER A 261 -10.51 -2.84 3.00
C SER A 261 -9.19 -2.31 2.49
N VAL A 262 -9.10 -2.11 1.18
CA VAL A 262 -7.99 -1.42 0.53
C VAL A 262 -8.55 -0.61 -0.65
N PRO A 263 -8.76 0.70 -0.50
CA PRO A 263 -9.24 1.53 -1.61
C PRO A 263 -8.41 1.32 -2.86
N GLY A 264 -9.07 1.14 -4.02
CA GLY A 264 -8.42 0.64 -5.23
C GLY A 264 -7.22 1.47 -5.70
N GLY A 265 -7.25 2.80 -5.52
CA GLY A 265 -6.11 3.66 -5.83
C GLY A 265 -4.89 3.39 -4.95
N GLN A 266 -5.11 3.06 -3.66
CA GLN A 266 -4.03 2.68 -2.75
C GLN A 266 -3.53 1.26 -3.05
N LEU A 267 -4.42 0.34 -3.42
CA LEU A 267 -4.02 -1.02 -3.80
C LEU A 267 -3.05 -1.00 -4.99
N VAL A 268 -3.34 -0.21 -6.03
CA VAL A 268 -2.45 -0.06 -7.19
C VAL A 268 -1.16 0.67 -6.83
N GLN A 269 -1.24 1.67 -5.94
CA GLN A 269 -0.09 2.45 -5.48
C GLN A 269 0.91 1.64 -4.64
N GLU A 270 0.45 0.63 -3.91
CA GLU A 270 1.19 -0.07 -2.85
C GLU A 270 0.93 -1.59 -2.92
N THR A 271 1.00 -2.20 -4.12
CA THR A 271 0.70 -3.63 -4.31
C THR A 271 1.50 -4.51 -3.36
N ASP A 272 2.78 -4.25 -3.19
CA ASP A 272 3.73 -4.96 -2.33
C ASP A 272 3.39 -4.88 -0.84
N ARG A 273 2.70 -3.83 -0.41
CA ARG A 273 2.19 -3.69 0.97
C ARG A 273 0.96 -4.55 1.23
N HIS A 274 0.13 -4.74 0.23
CA HIS A 274 -1.17 -5.39 0.38
C HIS A 274 -1.17 -6.84 -0.08
N MET A 275 -0.28 -7.21 -0.99
CA MET A 275 -0.23 -8.52 -1.62
C MET A 275 1.22 -9.01 -1.70
N ALA A 276 1.63 -9.82 -0.72
CA ALA A 276 3.00 -10.30 -0.60
C ALA A 276 3.31 -11.50 -1.51
N THR A 277 2.28 -12.27 -1.92
CA THR A 277 2.47 -13.52 -2.66
C THR A 277 2.24 -13.31 -4.14
N TRP A 278 3.30 -13.39 -4.93
CA TRP A 278 3.23 -13.33 -6.38
C TRP A 278 2.50 -14.57 -6.95
N GLY A 279 1.69 -14.37 -7.98
CA GLY A 279 0.88 -15.44 -8.56
C GLY A 279 -0.38 -15.83 -7.75
N ALA A 280 -0.68 -15.12 -6.67
CA ALA A 280 -1.92 -15.27 -5.93
C ALA A 280 -3.15 -14.93 -6.80
N ARG A 281 -4.31 -15.48 -6.44
CA ARG A 281 -5.60 -15.03 -6.96
C ARG A 281 -6.01 -13.75 -6.24
N VAL A 282 -6.44 -12.72 -6.99
CA VAL A 282 -6.91 -11.46 -6.43
C VAL A 282 -8.37 -11.25 -6.83
N VAL A 283 -9.26 -11.26 -5.86
CA VAL A 283 -10.71 -11.03 -6.07
C VAL A 283 -11.07 -9.67 -5.51
N LEU A 284 -11.53 -8.78 -6.37
CA LEU A 284 -11.90 -7.42 -6.03
C LEU A 284 -13.41 -7.27 -5.88
N LEU A 285 -13.81 -6.47 -4.89
CA LEU A 285 -15.18 -6.24 -4.49
C LEU A 285 -15.50 -4.75 -4.55
N ASP A 286 -16.67 -4.43 -5.09
CA ASP A 286 -17.34 -3.14 -4.95
C ASP A 286 -18.87 -3.34 -4.93
N ASN A 287 -19.63 -2.27 -5.04
CA ASN A 287 -21.09 -2.29 -5.14
C ASN A 287 -21.60 -1.52 -6.38
N ASP A 288 -20.71 -1.02 -7.21
CA ASP A 288 -21.02 -0.20 -8.38
C ASP A 288 -20.61 -0.85 -9.71
N GLY A 289 -19.66 -1.80 -9.69
CA GLY A 289 -19.09 -2.47 -10.87
C GLY A 289 -18.06 -1.63 -11.60
N VAL A 290 -17.66 -0.48 -11.07
CA VAL A 290 -16.73 0.46 -11.69
C VAL A 290 -15.36 0.40 -11.03
N ARG A 291 -15.31 0.63 -9.71
CA ARG A 291 -14.05 0.75 -8.98
C ARG A 291 -13.24 -0.54 -9.00
N ALA A 292 -13.92 -1.69 -8.81
CA ALA A 292 -13.29 -3.00 -8.91
C ALA A 292 -12.77 -3.28 -10.32
N THR A 293 -13.53 -2.91 -11.37
CA THR A 293 -13.11 -3.08 -12.76
C THR A 293 -11.87 -2.26 -13.10
N ILE A 294 -11.87 -0.97 -12.74
CA ILE A 294 -10.71 -0.08 -12.98
C ILE A 294 -9.48 -0.60 -12.23
N THR A 295 -9.64 -0.99 -10.98
CA THR A 295 -8.53 -1.54 -10.18
C THR A 295 -8.02 -2.86 -10.75
N ALA A 296 -8.93 -3.79 -11.15
CA ALA A 296 -8.56 -5.06 -11.76
C ALA A 296 -7.77 -4.86 -13.05
N SER A 297 -8.16 -3.87 -13.87
CA SER A 297 -7.48 -3.58 -15.13
C SER A 297 -6.00 -3.21 -14.92
N TRP A 298 -5.70 -2.43 -13.89
CA TRP A 298 -4.32 -2.06 -13.55
C TRP A 298 -3.55 -3.24 -12.99
N LEU A 299 -4.15 -4.03 -12.10
CA LEU A 299 -3.50 -5.22 -11.54
C LEU A 299 -3.19 -6.27 -12.62
N LEU A 300 -4.08 -6.47 -13.59
CA LEU A 300 -3.83 -7.35 -14.75
C LEU A 300 -2.64 -6.87 -15.57
N GLN A 301 -2.55 -5.55 -15.83
CA GLN A 301 -1.44 -4.95 -16.55
C GLN A 301 -0.12 -5.05 -15.77
N MET A 302 -0.18 -5.06 -14.45
CA MET A 302 0.97 -5.33 -13.56
C MET A 302 1.34 -6.82 -13.48
N GLY A 303 0.57 -7.72 -14.12
CA GLY A 303 0.82 -9.17 -14.12
C GLY A 303 0.15 -9.96 -13.00
N TRP A 304 -0.76 -9.37 -12.24
CA TRP A 304 -1.55 -10.08 -11.22
C TRP A 304 -2.71 -10.86 -11.83
N ASP A 305 -3.09 -12.00 -11.24
CA ASP A 305 -4.32 -12.74 -11.61
C ASP A 305 -5.52 -12.13 -10.88
N ALA A 306 -5.98 -10.97 -11.38
CA ALA A 306 -7.07 -10.20 -10.79
C ALA A 306 -8.40 -10.46 -11.50
N VAL A 307 -9.46 -10.59 -10.70
CA VAL A 307 -10.85 -10.74 -11.16
C VAL A 307 -11.78 -9.89 -10.28
N ILE A 308 -12.98 -9.61 -10.76
CA ILE A 308 -14.03 -8.96 -9.96
C ILE A 308 -15.09 -9.98 -9.54
N LEU A 309 -15.65 -9.83 -8.34
CA LEU A 309 -16.81 -10.57 -7.91
C LEU A 309 -18.06 -9.89 -8.46
N SER A 310 -19.00 -10.66 -9.06
CA SER A 310 -20.25 -10.09 -9.57
C SER A 310 -21.04 -9.42 -8.45
N ASN A 311 -21.70 -8.29 -8.74
CA ASN A 311 -22.46 -7.52 -7.75
C ASN A 311 -23.60 -8.33 -7.14
N ASP A 312 -24.25 -9.21 -7.90
CA ASP A 312 -25.27 -10.12 -7.40
C ASP A 312 -24.69 -11.11 -6.37
N ALA A 313 -23.43 -11.50 -6.55
CA ALA A 313 -22.71 -12.35 -5.63
C ALA A 313 -22.17 -11.59 -4.40
N ALA A 314 -21.85 -10.30 -4.55
CA ALA A 314 -21.45 -9.42 -3.46
C ALA A 314 -22.61 -9.00 -2.56
N GLY A 315 -23.87 -9.17 -3.00
CA GLY A 315 -25.11 -8.80 -2.34
C GLY A 315 -25.41 -9.51 -1.01
N GLY A 316 -24.45 -9.55 -0.11
CA GLY A 316 -24.54 -10.16 1.22
C GLY A 316 -23.47 -9.59 2.14
N ALA A 317 -23.34 -8.25 2.16
CA ALA A 317 -22.57 -7.58 3.21
C ALA A 317 -23.18 -7.96 4.56
N THR A 318 -22.54 -8.89 5.26
CA THR A 318 -23.05 -9.39 6.54
C THR A 318 -22.19 -8.96 7.71
N GLU A 319 -21.01 -8.39 7.44
CA GLU A 319 -20.11 -7.82 8.45
C GLU A 319 -20.14 -6.30 8.39
N ARG A 320 -19.98 -5.67 9.56
CA ARG A 320 -19.90 -4.22 9.74
C ARG A 320 -18.76 -3.87 10.68
N GLY A 321 -18.29 -2.64 10.59
CA GLY A 321 -17.19 -2.14 11.41
C GLY A 321 -15.83 -2.34 10.72
N PRO A 322 -14.73 -1.94 11.38
CA PRO A 322 -13.40 -2.09 10.84
C PRO A 322 -13.03 -3.58 10.74
N GLY A 323 -12.42 -3.96 9.64
CA GLY A 323 -11.89 -5.32 9.47
C GLY A 323 -10.87 -5.65 10.56
N ARG A 324 -10.90 -6.90 11.00
CA ARG A 324 -9.92 -7.41 11.97
C ARG A 324 -8.95 -8.33 11.23
N PRO A 325 -7.72 -7.90 10.94
CA PRO A 325 -6.72 -8.77 10.34
C PRO A 325 -6.41 -9.93 11.30
N ARG A 326 -6.30 -11.13 10.73
CA ARG A 326 -5.85 -12.29 11.50
C ARG A 326 -4.36 -12.09 11.83
N THR A 327 -4.04 -12.03 13.10
CA THR A 327 -2.66 -11.92 13.58
C THR A 327 -2.21 -13.28 14.08
N LEU A 328 -1.19 -13.85 13.42
CA LEU A 328 -0.63 -15.15 13.81
C LEU A 328 -0.07 -15.08 15.23
N GLY A 329 -0.32 -16.15 16.03
CA GLY A 329 0.17 -16.24 17.40
C GLY A 329 -0.65 -15.46 18.43
N LEU A 330 -1.53 -14.54 18.03
CA LEU A 330 -2.27 -13.69 18.99
C LEU A 330 -3.22 -14.51 19.89
N GLU A 331 -3.86 -15.54 19.37
CA GLU A 331 -4.76 -16.41 20.15
C GLU A 331 -4.00 -17.25 21.20
N ALA A 332 -2.76 -17.61 20.89
CA ALA A 332 -1.87 -18.34 21.79
C ALA A 332 -1.21 -17.42 22.84
N ALA A 333 -1.03 -16.14 22.51
CA ALA A 333 -0.45 -15.15 23.41
C ALA A 333 -1.43 -14.81 24.53
N LYS A 334 -1.06 -15.16 25.78
CA LYS A 334 -1.86 -14.93 26.98
C LYS A 334 -1.09 -14.09 28.00
N PRO A 335 -0.66 -12.88 27.65
CA PRO A 335 0.08 -12.03 28.58
C PRO A 335 -0.82 -11.55 29.72
N ARG A 336 -0.22 -11.08 30.81
CA ARG A 336 -0.95 -10.27 31.79
C ARG A 336 -1.34 -8.95 31.14
N LEU A 337 -2.57 -8.51 31.35
CA LEU A 337 -3.06 -7.23 30.86
C LEU A 337 -3.13 -6.20 31.99
N VAL A 338 -2.90 -4.95 31.64
CA VAL A 338 -3.11 -3.80 32.51
C VAL A 338 -3.98 -2.77 31.81
N ASP A 339 -4.97 -2.21 32.50
CA ASP A 339 -5.79 -1.12 31.97
C ASP A 339 -5.07 0.24 32.05
N PRO A 340 -5.46 1.24 31.26
CA PRO A 340 -4.80 2.55 31.24
C PRO A 340 -4.77 3.28 32.59
N LYS A 341 -5.84 3.20 33.38
CA LYS A 341 -5.92 3.91 34.68
C LYS A 341 -5.00 3.28 35.70
N THR A 342 -4.94 1.95 35.74
CA THR A 342 -4.02 1.21 36.62
C THR A 342 -2.58 1.51 36.24
N LEU A 343 -2.23 1.51 34.93
CA LEU A 343 -0.89 1.90 34.50
C LEU A 343 -0.56 3.34 34.90
N ALA A 344 -1.47 4.28 34.71
CA ALA A 344 -1.27 5.68 35.12
C ALA A 344 -1.04 5.82 36.64
N ALA A 345 -1.68 4.97 37.46
CA ALA A 345 -1.46 4.95 38.90
C ALA A 345 -0.09 4.38 39.32
N TRP A 346 0.53 3.54 38.49
CA TRP A 346 1.87 2.99 38.72
C TRP A 346 2.99 4.03 38.54
N LYS A 347 2.75 5.08 37.71
CA LYS A 347 3.74 6.15 37.44
C LYS A 347 5.14 5.58 37.20
N ASP A 348 6.13 6.05 37.96
CA ASP A 348 7.55 5.69 37.83
C ASP A 348 7.89 4.26 38.29
N SER A 349 6.93 3.50 38.81
CA SER A 349 7.14 2.11 39.22
C SER A 349 7.01 1.09 38.11
N ALA A 350 6.77 1.53 36.86
CA ALA A 350 6.70 0.69 35.67
C ALA A 350 7.57 1.28 34.56
N THR A 351 8.31 0.42 33.88
CA THR A 351 8.98 0.75 32.61
C THR A 351 8.01 0.47 31.48
N VAL A 352 7.63 1.51 30.75
CA VAL A 352 6.74 1.39 29.59
C VAL A 352 7.57 1.38 28.32
N VAL A 353 7.32 0.41 27.44
CA VAL A 353 7.98 0.28 26.12
C VAL A 353 6.92 0.36 25.03
N ASP A 354 7.05 1.36 24.19
CA ASP A 354 6.15 1.60 23.04
C ASP A 354 6.75 0.98 21.78
N LEU A 355 6.01 0.03 21.21
CA LEU A 355 6.37 -0.73 20.02
C LEU A 355 5.71 -0.15 18.74
N ASN A 356 5.29 1.10 18.79
CA ASN A 356 4.81 1.80 17.59
C ASN A 356 5.96 2.03 16.62
N PHE A 357 5.64 2.33 15.36
CA PHE A 357 6.65 2.92 14.45
C PHE A 357 7.15 4.25 15.00
N SER A 358 8.42 4.58 14.73
CA SER A 358 9.06 5.82 15.22
C SER A 358 8.25 7.09 14.90
N ARG A 359 7.63 7.16 13.71
CA ARG A 359 6.71 8.26 13.35
C ARG A 359 5.51 8.34 14.28
N GLY A 360 4.90 7.21 14.61
CA GLY A 360 3.74 7.14 15.51
C GLY A 360 4.11 7.51 16.94
N TYR A 361 5.25 7.01 17.43
CA TYR A 361 5.80 7.39 18.73
C TYR A 361 6.02 8.91 18.84
N ARG A 362 6.70 9.52 17.85
CA ARG A 362 6.92 10.97 17.79
C ARG A 362 5.63 11.78 17.76
N ALA A 363 4.59 11.27 17.11
CA ALA A 363 3.29 11.94 17.04
C ALA A 363 2.52 11.92 18.37
N GLY A 364 2.70 10.84 19.18
CA GLY A 364 2.09 10.72 20.50
C GLY A 364 2.36 9.38 21.16
N HIS A 365 3.03 9.42 22.31
CA HIS A 365 3.34 8.26 23.13
C HIS A 365 3.00 8.50 24.61
N ILE A 366 2.95 7.45 25.42
CA ILE A 366 2.77 7.56 26.86
C ILE A 366 3.99 8.27 27.46
N PRO A 367 3.81 9.34 28.28
CA PRO A 367 4.93 10.08 28.87
C PRO A 367 5.92 9.17 29.59
N GLY A 368 7.21 9.29 29.28
CA GLY A 368 8.28 8.45 29.83
C GLY A 368 8.42 7.06 29.23
N ALA A 369 7.59 6.69 28.25
CA ALA A 369 7.74 5.43 27.54
C ALA A 369 9.00 5.42 26.68
N TRP A 370 9.67 4.27 26.59
CA TRP A 370 10.78 4.01 25.70
C TRP A 370 10.26 3.59 24.32
N PHE A 371 10.79 4.19 23.27
CA PHE A 371 10.63 3.66 21.92
C PHE A 371 11.53 2.46 21.73
N ALA A 372 11.00 1.32 21.28
CA ALA A 372 11.80 0.17 20.91
C ALA A 372 11.18 -0.61 19.75
N LEU A 373 12.03 -1.22 18.93
CA LEU A 373 11.61 -2.13 17.88
C LEU A 373 11.53 -3.55 18.41
N ARG A 374 10.39 -4.24 18.20
CA ARG A 374 10.20 -5.60 18.70
C ARG A 374 11.34 -6.56 18.30
N SER A 375 11.89 -6.40 17.10
CA SER A 375 12.99 -7.22 16.59
C SER A 375 14.34 -7.00 17.29
N ARG A 376 14.46 -5.95 18.12
CA ARG A 376 15.68 -5.56 18.82
C ARG A 376 15.53 -5.56 20.34
N LEU A 377 14.38 -5.96 20.87
CA LEU A 377 14.06 -5.84 22.30
C LEU A 377 15.07 -6.49 23.21
N ASP A 378 15.66 -7.64 22.84
CA ASP A 378 16.69 -8.30 23.67
C ASP A 378 17.89 -7.41 23.94
N ALA A 379 18.35 -6.68 22.91
CA ALA A 379 19.46 -5.73 23.04
C ALA A 379 19.00 -4.43 23.72
N ASP A 380 17.90 -3.86 23.28
CA ASP A 380 17.45 -2.53 23.66
C ASP A 380 16.99 -2.47 25.14
N LEU A 381 16.35 -3.54 25.66
CA LEU A 381 15.92 -3.60 27.07
C LEU A 381 17.11 -3.62 28.04
N SER A 382 18.29 -4.04 27.59
CA SER A 382 19.50 -4.03 28.42
C SER A 382 19.92 -2.61 28.82
N GLU A 383 19.59 -1.60 28.04
CA GLU A 383 19.89 -0.19 28.31
C GLU A 383 18.94 0.43 29.34
N ALA A 384 17.74 -0.13 29.50
CA ALA A 384 16.75 0.38 30.45
C ALA A 384 17.08 0.07 31.91
N GLY A 385 18.14 -0.72 32.18
CA GLY A 385 18.57 -1.14 33.52
C GLY A 385 17.65 -2.19 34.14
N PRO A 386 17.76 -2.47 35.46
CA PRO A 386 16.94 -3.47 36.14
C PRO A 386 15.46 -3.09 36.11
N ILE A 387 14.63 -3.90 35.46
CA ILE A 387 13.20 -3.67 35.32
C ILE A 387 12.45 -4.55 36.29
N GLN A 388 11.72 -3.93 37.22
CA GLN A 388 10.85 -4.66 38.16
C GLN A 388 9.49 -4.94 37.50
N ARG A 389 8.91 -3.95 36.84
CA ARG A 389 7.63 -4.04 36.14
C ARG A 389 7.78 -3.51 34.72
N LEU A 390 7.57 -4.37 33.72
CA LEU A 390 7.65 -4.07 32.32
C LEU A 390 6.25 -4.02 31.70
N VAL A 391 5.94 -2.97 30.98
CA VAL A 391 4.66 -2.83 30.26
C VAL A 391 4.92 -2.51 28.80
N PHE A 392 4.49 -3.38 27.92
CA PHE A 392 4.49 -3.10 26.49
C PHE A 392 3.22 -2.38 26.06
N THR A 393 3.35 -1.38 25.20
CA THR A 393 2.25 -0.75 24.48
C THR A 393 2.50 -0.76 22.98
N SER A 394 1.44 -0.65 22.21
CA SER A 394 1.43 -0.43 20.75
C SER A 394 0.14 0.29 20.39
N PRO A 395 -0.10 0.80 19.18
CA PRO A 395 -1.28 1.61 18.87
C PRO A 395 -2.61 0.98 19.34
N ASP A 396 -2.82 -0.29 19.00
CA ASP A 396 -4.03 -1.07 19.30
C ASP A 396 -3.85 -2.17 20.37
N GLY A 397 -2.64 -2.28 20.92
CA GLY A 397 -2.27 -3.30 21.90
C GLY A 397 -1.98 -4.69 21.33
N VAL A 398 -2.13 -4.92 20.04
CA VAL A 398 -1.90 -6.26 19.43
C VAL A 398 -0.45 -6.66 19.50
N LEU A 399 0.46 -5.81 19.00
CA LEU A 399 1.89 -6.08 19.04
C LEU A 399 2.42 -6.15 20.49
N ALA A 400 1.85 -5.31 21.38
CA ALA A 400 2.15 -5.33 22.80
C ALA A 400 1.82 -6.68 23.46
N LYS A 401 0.69 -7.31 23.10
CA LYS A 401 0.30 -8.63 23.61
C LYS A 401 1.28 -9.73 23.18
N LEU A 402 1.71 -9.69 21.94
CA LEU A 402 2.72 -10.63 21.42
C LEU A 402 4.06 -10.44 22.14
N ALA A 403 4.54 -9.21 22.25
CA ALA A 403 5.80 -8.92 22.92
C ALA A 403 5.75 -9.30 24.40
N ALA A 404 4.68 -8.98 25.12
CA ALA A 404 4.55 -9.35 26.53
C ALA A 404 4.48 -10.86 26.75
N ALA A 405 4.02 -11.64 25.78
CA ALA A 405 4.09 -13.11 25.84
C ALA A 405 5.50 -13.63 25.56
N ASP A 406 6.20 -13.07 24.56
CA ASP A 406 7.59 -13.44 24.22
C ASP A 406 8.57 -13.11 25.35
N PHE A 407 8.34 -12.02 26.07
CA PHE A 407 9.19 -11.48 27.12
C PHE A 407 8.59 -11.68 28.53
N ALA A 408 7.78 -12.73 28.74
CA ALA A 408 7.09 -12.96 30.00
C ALA A 408 8.04 -13.03 31.22
N ASP A 409 9.25 -13.53 31.03
CA ASP A 409 10.28 -13.70 32.04
C ASP A 409 11.34 -12.59 32.06
N ALA A 410 11.20 -11.53 31.23
CA ALA A 410 12.18 -10.46 31.15
C ALA A 410 12.19 -9.52 32.35
N ALA A 411 11.14 -9.54 33.21
CA ALA A 411 11.02 -8.79 34.44
C ALA A 411 10.22 -9.59 35.46
N ALA A 412 10.24 -9.15 36.72
CA ALA A 412 9.42 -9.79 37.77
C ALA A 412 7.92 -9.76 37.41
N GLU A 413 7.48 -8.71 36.75
CA GLU A 413 6.11 -8.55 36.28
C GLU A 413 6.12 -7.98 34.87
N THR A 414 5.62 -8.74 33.87
CA THR A 414 5.47 -8.29 32.48
C THR A 414 4.01 -8.21 32.07
N TYR A 415 3.61 -7.10 31.44
CA TYR A 415 2.24 -6.79 31.05
C TYR A 415 2.16 -6.26 29.61
N ALA A 416 0.98 -6.38 29.00
CA ALA A 416 0.59 -5.58 27.84
C ALA A 416 -0.50 -4.60 28.25
N LEU A 417 -0.42 -3.35 27.75
CA LEU A 417 -1.49 -2.37 27.91
C LEU A 417 -2.70 -2.78 27.06
N ASP A 418 -3.83 -3.02 27.73
CA ASP A 418 -5.05 -3.45 27.02
C ASP A 418 -5.60 -2.32 26.17
N GLY A 419 -5.80 -2.60 24.85
CA GLY A 419 -6.18 -1.63 23.83
C GLY A 419 -5.08 -0.61 23.49
N GLY A 420 -3.88 -0.77 24.02
CA GLY A 420 -2.70 0.00 23.65
C GLY A 420 -2.77 1.50 23.92
N THR A 421 -1.93 2.26 23.19
CA THR A 421 -1.86 3.72 23.30
C THR A 421 -3.17 4.40 22.89
N THR A 422 -3.97 3.78 22.01
CA THR A 422 -5.32 4.27 21.66
C THR A 422 -6.25 4.23 22.89
N ALA A 423 -6.26 3.15 23.67
CA ALA A 423 -7.07 3.07 24.89
C ALA A 423 -6.60 4.04 25.96
N TRP A 424 -5.28 4.26 26.07
CA TRP A 424 -4.71 5.29 26.95
C TRP A 424 -5.25 6.68 26.62
N SER A 425 -5.19 7.06 25.34
CA SER A 425 -5.72 8.34 24.87
C SER A 425 -7.25 8.45 25.06
N ALA A 426 -7.99 7.37 24.77
CA ALA A 426 -9.44 7.32 24.96
C ALA A 426 -9.87 7.45 26.45
N ALA A 427 -8.99 7.06 27.37
CA ALA A 427 -9.18 7.29 28.81
C ALA A 427 -8.92 8.74 29.25
N GLY A 428 -8.58 9.65 28.33
CA GLY A 428 -8.29 11.06 28.59
C GLY A 428 -6.92 11.29 29.23
N LEU A 429 -6.01 10.32 29.14
CA LEU A 429 -4.66 10.42 29.71
C LEU A 429 -3.71 11.15 28.73
N PRO A 430 -2.70 11.87 29.25
CA PRO A 430 -1.83 12.71 28.43
C PRO A 430 -0.91 11.89 27.53
N LEU A 431 -0.55 12.45 26.37
CA LEU A 431 0.49 11.96 25.48
C LEU A 431 1.65 12.96 25.41
N ALA A 432 2.87 12.46 25.42
CA ALA A 432 4.08 13.18 25.06
C ALA A 432 4.35 13.11 23.56
N LYS A 433 5.21 13.96 23.02
CA LYS A 433 5.59 14.04 21.62
C LYS A 433 7.09 14.20 21.45
N GLY A 434 7.60 13.80 20.28
CA GLY A 434 9.01 13.92 19.95
C GLY A 434 9.85 12.72 20.41
N ASP A 435 11.16 12.87 20.39
CA ASP A 435 12.15 11.83 20.73
C ASP A 435 12.48 11.91 22.23
N GLU A 436 11.61 11.40 23.10
CA GLU A 436 11.82 11.49 24.56
C GLU A 436 12.80 10.43 25.06
N ARG A 437 12.54 9.15 24.74
CA ARG A 437 13.38 8.01 25.13
C ARG A 437 13.46 7.02 23.98
N MET A 438 14.61 6.94 23.34
CA MET A 438 14.84 6.11 22.16
C MET A 438 15.82 4.97 22.50
N ALA A 439 15.31 3.77 22.81
CA ALA A 439 16.13 2.58 22.99
C ALA A 439 16.59 2.02 21.64
N SER A 440 15.69 1.94 20.66
CA SER A 440 16.06 1.60 19.27
C SER A 440 16.38 2.84 18.44
N LEU A 441 17.27 2.69 17.46
CA LEU A 441 17.42 3.68 16.37
C LEU A 441 16.11 3.75 15.58
N PRO A 442 15.65 4.97 15.21
CA PRO A 442 14.40 5.16 14.46
C PRO A 442 14.60 4.97 12.94
N ASP A 443 15.12 3.80 12.56
CA ASP A 443 15.39 3.38 11.18
C ASP A 443 14.34 2.41 10.63
N ASP A 444 13.21 2.29 11.31
CA ASP A 444 12.09 1.40 11.05
C ASP A 444 11.18 1.85 9.90
N ILE A 445 11.30 3.11 9.49
CA ILE A 445 10.51 3.70 8.40
C ILE A 445 11.38 4.54 7.47
N ARG A 446 11.04 4.56 6.20
CA ARG A 446 11.57 5.55 5.27
C ARG A 446 10.79 6.86 5.43
N LEU A 447 11.50 7.95 5.73
CA LEU A 447 10.90 9.29 5.76
C LEU A 447 10.41 9.68 4.35
N ARG A 448 9.30 10.39 4.28
CA ARG A 448 8.88 11.04 3.04
C ARG A 448 9.81 12.20 2.75
N ALA A 449 10.00 12.57 1.49
CA ALA A 449 10.91 13.66 1.11
C ALA A 449 10.65 14.96 1.89
N ARG A 450 9.36 15.30 2.13
CA ARG A 450 8.98 16.48 2.92
C ARG A 450 9.22 16.40 4.43
N GLU A 451 9.57 15.22 4.92
CA GLU A 451 9.90 14.94 6.33
C GLU A 451 11.43 14.90 6.55
N ASP A 452 12.22 15.16 5.49
CA ASP A 452 13.67 15.21 5.61
C ASP A 452 14.09 16.32 6.56
N PRO A 453 14.88 16.02 7.59
CA PRO A 453 15.25 17.01 8.60
C PRO A 453 16.33 17.98 8.14
N ASN A 454 17.00 17.69 7.01
CA ASN A 454 18.16 18.45 6.55
C ASN A 454 17.83 19.35 5.36
N ASP A 455 17.27 18.77 4.27
CA ASP A 455 16.95 19.50 3.05
C ASP A 455 15.77 18.86 2.29
N VAL A 456 14.58 19.40 2.56
CA VAL A 456 13.33 18.93 1.97
C VAL A 456 13.33 19.00 0.44
N GLU A 457 13.87 20.10 -0.13
CA GLU A 457 13.89 20.25 -1.60
C GLU A 457 14.85 19.29 -2.27
N ALA A 458 16.05 19.11 -1.71
CA ALA A 458 17.00 18.12 -2.23
C ALA A 458 16.43 16.70 -2.15
N ALA A 459 15.76 16.35 -1.04
CA ALA A 459 15.11 15.06 -0.88
C ALA A 459 13.96 14.86 -1.89
N MET A 460 13.16 15.91 -2.18
CA MET A 460 12.11 15.85 -3.21
C MET A 460 12.72 15.64 -4.61
N ARG A 461 13.77 16.38 -4.97
CA ARG A 461 14.45 16.22 -6.27
C ARG A 461 15.05 14.82 -6.41
N ALA A 462 15.73 14.32 -5.37
CA ALA A 462 16.29 12.98 -5.37
C ALA A 462 15.22 11.89 -5.53
N TYR A 463 14.10 12.05 -4.83
CA TYR A 463 12.96 11.13 -4.94
C TYR A 463 12.37 11.10 -6.36
N LEU A 464 12.13 12.27 -6.98
CA LEU A 464 11.57 12.35 -8.33
C LEU A 464 12.54 11.78 -9.39
N SER A 465 13.83 12.09 -9.26
CA SER A 465 14.87 11.51 -10.13
C SER A 465 14.94 9.99 -10.01
N TRP A 466 14.82 9.47 -8.78
CA TRP A 466 14.79 8.04 -8.54
C TRP A 466 13.54 7.37 -9.16
N GLU A 467 12.33 7.96 -9.07
CA GLU A 467 11.14 7.38 -9.71
C GLU A 467 11.31 7.27 -11.23
N ILE A 468 11.80 8.34 -11.88
CA ILE A 468 12.00 8.38 -13.33
C ILE A 468 13.06 7.35 -13.78
N GLU A 469 14.12 7.17 -12.99
CA GLU A 469 15.21 6.24 -13.31
C GLU A 469 14.79 4.76 -13.22
N LEU A 470 13.66 4.45 -12.58
CA LEU A 470 13.15 3.07 -12.49
C LEU A 470 12.93 2.43 -13.86
N VAL A 471 12.52 3.19 -14.87
CA VAL A 471 12.33 2.67 -16.24
C VAL A 471 13.65 2.13 -16.81
N ASN A 472 14.73 2.91 -16.68
CA ASN A 472 16.04 2.50 -17.17
C ASN A 472 16.54 1.27 -16.42
N GLN A 473 16.37 1.25 -15.08
CA GLN A 473 16.78 0.10 -14.25
C GLN A 473 16.02 -1.17 -14.64
N MET A 474 14.73 -1.06 -14.95
CA MET A 474 13.92 -2.21 -15.39
C MET A 474 14.32 -2.70 -16.79
N ALA A 475 14.69 -1.80 -17.70
CA ALA A 475 15.15 -2.16 -19.03
C ALA A 475 16.44 -2.98 -19.02
N GLU A 476 17.26 -2.88 -17.94
CA GLU A 476 18.45 -3.69 -17.76
C GLU A 476 18.14 -5.13 -17.30
N ASP A 477 17.08 -5.33 -16.52
CA ASP A 477 16.71 -6.64 -15.97
C ASP A 477 15.78 -7.45 -16.88
N ASP A 478 14.94 -6.78 -17.69
CA ASP A 478 13.94 -7.36 -18.60
C ASP A 478 13.04 -8.46 -17.98
N ASP A 479 12.83 -8.40 -16.65
CA ASP A 479 12.10 -9.42 -15.90
C ASP A 479 10.68 -9.00 -15.47
N HIS A 480 10.29 -7.76 -15.77
CA HIS A 480 8.97 -7.27 -15.42
C HIS A 480 7.87 -7.92 -16.27
N ARG A 481 6.69 -8.12 -15.65
CA ARG A 481 5.53 -8.74 -16.31
C ARG A 481 4.47 -7.71 -16.74
N PHE A 482 4.85 -6.45 -16.87
CA PHE A 482 3.94 -5.39 -17.24
C PHE A 482 3.46 -5.53 -18.69
N LYS A 483 2.17 -5.33 -18.91
CA LYS A 483 1.53 -5.37 -20.22
C LYS A 483 0.59 -4.19 -20.35
N ILE A 484 1.12 -3.08 -20.84
CA ILE A 484 0.35 -1.86 -20.96
C ILE A 484 -0.67 -2.01 -22.09
N VAL A 485 -1.90 -1.61 -21.81
CA VAL A 485 -2.97 -1.56 -22.81
C VAL A 485 -3.38 -0.12 -23.07
N VAL A 486 -3.50 0.24 -24.32
CA VAL A 486 -3.92 1.56 -24.77
C VAL A 486 -5.15 1.45 -25.67
N PRO A 487 -6.08 2.41 -25.60
CA PRO A 487 -7.17 2.49 -26.56
C PRO A 487 -6.62 2.58 -27.99
N ALA A 488 -7.30 1.88 -28.95
CA ALA A 488 -6.94 1.92 -30.36
C ALA A 488 -7.27 3.27 -30.99
#